data_66b734c1055360eb7dd59538a6bd2da3
#
_entry.id   66b734c1055360eb7dd59538a6bd2da3
#
_cell.length_a   1.000
_cell.length_b   1.000
_cell.length_c   1.000
_cell.angle_alpha   90.00
_cell.angle_beta   90.00
_cell.angle_gamma   90.00
#
_symmetry.space_group_name_H-M   'P 1'
#
loop_
_entity.id
_entity.type
_entity.pdbx_description
1 polymer ?
#
loop_
_entity_poly.entity_id
_entity_poly.type
_entity_poly.pdbx_seq_one_letter_code
_entity_poly.pdbx_strand_id
1 'polypeptide(L)'
;MNKVVIIGASVAGHTVATALREGNKDCPIALITEEAFVFYDRRRSFDYLDGKIKEKEVFCASPDFYQAKNINFLKERKVVSVNTGKRLGFFKNGEKRESIEYDFLVICSGRKTPLPEIDGINKQGVFTLDSLKELKEARHHLSGESVCVIGSNSLTLEFSKVIAARQKELKIITDENIDIALLPENTEIINTRVVEIIGESGVQAVKFQEGKIVSASVVFVMGKSKPSVDFLKDTPVETSEEAVLVDEDMRSNISNIFSCGSVCCVKGGDFKLKSWDQTSAESRVLVDNLIKTIGG
;
A
#
# COMPACT_ATOMS: atom_id res chain seq x y z
N MET A 1 -4.12 5.06 31.42
CA MET A 1 -3.62 3.98 30.53
C MET A 1 -3.17 4.60 29.24
N ASN A 2 -1.97 4.27 28.79
CA ASN A 2 -1.39 4.83 27.56
C ASN A 2 -2.09 4.25 26.33
N LYS A 3 -2.77 5.09 25.55
CA LYS A 3 -3.48 4.72 24.33
C LYS A 3 -2.55 4.68 23.13
N VAL A 4 -2.52 3.54 22.42
CA VAL A 4 -1.72 3.37 21.20
C VAL A 4 -2.63 3.42 19.97
N VAL A 5 -2.30 4.30 19.03
CA VAL A 5 -2.96 4.40 17.73
C VAL A 5 -2.00 3.92 16.66
N ILE A 6 -2.44 2.98 15.83
CA ILE A 6 -1.66 2.36 14.75
C ILE A 6 -2.30 2.74 13.41
N ILE A 7 -1.53 3.33 12.50
CA ILE A 7 -1.98 3.74 11.15
C ILE A 7 -1.52 2.72 10.12
N GLY A 8 -2.46 2.04 9.48
CA GLY A 8 -2.22 0.97 8.49
C GLY A 8 -2.41 -0.43 9.08
N ALA A 9 -3.18 -1.29 8.40
CA ALA A 9 -3.56 -2.62 8.87
C ALA A 9 -3.03 -3.77 7.97
N SER A 10 -1.95 -3.52 7.20
CA SER A 10 -1.22 -4.56 6.49
C SER A 10 -0.27 -5.31 7.45
N VAL A 11 0.69 -6.08 6.94
CA VAL A 11 1.56 -6.94 7.74
C VAL A 11 2.19 -6.21 8.94
N ALA A 12 2.69 -4.99 8.76
CA ALA A 12 3.30 -4.22 9.85
C ALA A 12 2.29 -3.91 10.97
N GLY A 13 1.21 -3.19 10.65
CA GLY A 13 0.23 -2.77 11.66
C GLY A 13 -0.53 -3.93 12.28
N HIS A 14 -0.84 -4.99 11.51
CA HIS A 14 -1.40 -6.22 12.07
C HIS A 14 -0.47 -6.85 13.11
N THR A 15 0.82 -7.01 12.77
CA THR A 15 1.82 -7.60 13.69
C THR A 15 1.99 -6.73 14.92
N VAL A 16 2.10 -5.40 14.78
CA VAL A 16 2.19 -4.49 15.93
C VAL A 16 0.96 -4.60 16.82
N ALA A 17 -0.25 -4.52 16.26
CA ALA A 17 -1.49 -4.56 17.04
C ALA A 17 -1.64 -5.87 17.82
N THR A 18 -1.31 -7.00 17.20
CA THR A 18 -1.44 -8.33 17.81
C THR A 18 -0.35 -8.60 18.84
N ALA A 19 0.92 -8.32 18.53
CA ALA A 19 2.03 -8.52 19.46
C ALA A 19 1.93 -7.57 20.67
N LEU A 20 1.52 -6.30 20.45
CA LEU A 20 1.27 -5.38 21.56
C LEU A 20 0.17 -5.89 22.49
N ARG A 21 -0.93 -6.43 21.95
CA ARG A 21 -2.01 -7.03 22.74
C ARG A 21 -1.55 -8.27 23.49
N GLU A 22 -0.67 -9.06 22.93
CA GLU A 22 -0.08 -10.24 23.60
C GLU A 22 0.83 -9.83 24.78
N GLY A 23 1.65 -8.79 24.57
CA GLY A 23 2.57 -8.28 25.59
C GLY A 23 1.93 -7.33 26.62
N ASN A 24 0.81 -6.68 26.29
CA ASN A 24 0.08 -5.76 27.19
C ASN A 24 -1.42 -5.96 27.03
N LYS A 25 -2.05 -6.61 28.01
CA LYS A 25 -3.48 -6.99 27.98
C LYS A 25 -4.43 -5.81 28.11
N ASP A 26 -4.02 -4.74 28.77
CA ASP A 26 -4.88 -3.63 29.17
C ASP A 26 -4.71 -2.37 28.30
N CYS A 27 -3.63 -2.28 27.54
CA CYS A 27 -3.36 -1.14 26.67
C CYS A 27 -4.50 -0.89 25.68
N PRO A 28 -5.13 0.29 25.65
CA PRO A 28 -6.11 0.64 24.62
C PRO A 28 -5.42 0.75 23.26
N ILE A 29 -5.81 -0.11 22.30
CA ILE A 29 -5.25 -0.16 20.96
C ILE A 29 -6.32 0.23 19.95
N ALA A 30 -6.02 1.21 19.08
CA ALA A 30 -6.81 1.53 17.90
C ALA A 30 -5.98 1.27 16.64
N LEU A 31 -6.49 0.45 15.73
CA LEU A 31 -5.89 0.14 14.43
C LEU A 31 -6.73 0.78 13.34
N ILE A 32 -6.14 1.73 12.60
CA ILE A 32 -6.84 2.54 11.59
C ILE A 32 -6.38 2.13 10.19
N THR A 33 -7.32 1.92 9.29
CA THR A 33 -7.03 1.62 7.88
C THR A 33 -8.02 2.30 6.95
N GLU A 34 -7.55 2.74 5.78
CA GLU A 34 -8.42 3.24 4.72
C GLU A 34 -9.15 2.11 3.96
N GLU A 35 -8.65 0.87 4.06
CA GLU A 35 -9.27 -0.29 3.42
C GLU A 35 -10.51 -0.78 4.21
N ALA A 36 -11.48 -1.36 3.50
CA ALA A 36 -12.70 -1.94 4.08
C ALA A 36 -12.46 -3.34 4.69
N PHE A 37 -11.30 -3.91 4.48
CA PHE A 37 -11.00 -5.32 4.74
C PHE A 37 -10.18 -5.51 6.00
N VAL A 38 -10.33 -6.68 6.61
CA VAL A 38 -9.41 -7.19 7.64
C VAL A 38 -8.08 -7.58 7.00
N PHE A 39 -7.08 -7.91 7.83
CA PHE A 39 -5.76 -8.30 7.37
C PHE A 39 -5.80 -9.44 6.35
N TYR A 40 -5.13 -9.23 5.22
CA TYR A 40 -5.00 -10.17 4.12
C TYR A 40 -3.56 -10.27 3.61
N ASP A 41 -3.22 -11.39 2.98
CA ASP A 41 -1.89 -11.65 2.43
C ASP A 41 -1.73 -11.07 1.03
N ARG A 42 -1.06 -9.92 0.92
CA ARG A 42 -0.78 -9.27 -0.36
C ARG A 42 0.08 -10.12 -1.32
N ARG A 43 0.85 -11.09 -0.81
CA ARG A 43 1.64 -12.00 -1.66
C ARG A 43 0.75 -12.89 -2.51
N ARG A 44 -0.50 -13.11 -2.09
CA ARG A 44 -1.51 -13.90 -2.80
C ARG A 44 -2.33 -13.08 -3.80
N SER A 45 -2.02 -11.79 -3.97
CA SER A 45 -2.76 -10.87 -4.85
C SER A 45 -2.81 -11.35 -6.29
N PHE A 46 -1.68 -11.82 -6.82
CA PHE A 46 -1.62 -12.29 -8.20
C PHE A 46 -2.29 -13.67 -8.39
N ASP A 47 -2.23 -14.55 -7.41
CA ASP A 47 -2.99 -15.81 -7.44
C ASP A 47 -4.51 -15.55 -7.44
N TYR A 48 -4.94 -14.54 -6.68
CA TYR A 48 -6.34 -14.11 -6.70
C TYR A 48 -6.72 -13.47 -8.03
N LEU A 49 -5.90 -12.59 -8.59
CA LEU A 49 -6.12 -12.01 -9.92
C LEU A 49 -6.20 -13.09 -10.99
N ASP A 50 -5.33 -14.09 -10.94
CA ASP A 50 -5.30 -15.22 -11.88
C ASP A 50 -6.48 -16.19 -11.70
N GLY A 51 -7.19 -16.10 -10.60
CA GLY A 51 -8.32 -16.98 -10.28
C GLY A 51 -7.91 -18.33 -9.71
N LYS A 52 -6.63 -18.55 -9.40
CA LYS A 52 -6.11 -19.76 -8.74
C LYS A 52 -6.69 -19.94 -7.34
N ILE A 53 -7.01 -18.83 -6.68
CA ILE A 53 -7.62 -18.82 -5.36
C ILE A 53 -8.88 -17.96 -5.34
N LYS A 54 -9.77 -18.23 -4.38
CA LYS A 54 -10.98 -17.44 -4.10
C LYS A 54 -10.66 -16.27 -3.17
N GLU A 55 -11.49 -15.22 -3.18
CA GLU A 55 -11.33 -14.05 -2.32
C GLU A 55 -11.13 -14.40 -0.84
N LYS A 56 -11.92 -15.35 -0.31
CA LYS A 56 -11.82 -15.77 1.09
C LYS A 56 -10.43 -16.30 1.49
N GLU A 57 -9.67 -16.79 0.52
CA GLU A 57 -8.36 -17.40 0.77
C GLU A 57 -7.22 -16.38 0.83
N VAL A 58 -7.46 -15.11 0.48
CA VAL A 58 -6.48 -14.03 0.68
C VAL A 58 -6.46 -13.54 2.12
N PHE A 59 -7.56 -13.72 2.88
CA PHE A 59 -7.66 -13.22 4.25
C PHE A 59 -6.87 -14.09 5.23
N CYS A 60 -6.12 -13.43 6.10
CA CYS A 60 -5.35 -14.03 7.19
C CYS A 60 -6.05 -13.88 8.55
N ALA A 61 -7.13 -13.11 8.60
CA ALA A 61 -7.90 -12.83 9.82
C ALA A 61 -9.41 -12.96 9.53
N SER A 62 -10.16 -13.43 10.52
CA SER A 62 -11.63 -13.43 10.45
C SER A 62 -12.19 -12.01 10.61
N PRO A 63 -13.42 -11.73 10.18
CA PRO A 63 -14.03 -10.39 10.31
C PRO A 63 -14.06 -9.84 11.73
N ASP A 64 -14.19 -10.72 12.73
CA ASP A 64 -14.26 -10.41 14.16
C ASP A 64 -12.92 -10.50 14.90
N PHE A 65 -11.83 -10.83 14.20
CA PHE A 65 -10.49 -11.09 14.76
C PHE A 65 -10.02 -10.00 15.73
N TYR A 66 -10.11 -8.74 15.32
CA TYR A 66 -9.65 -7.61 16.13
C TYR A 66 -10.55 -7.34 17.32
N GLN A 67 -11.87 -7.50 17.13
CA GLN A 67 -12.84 -7.38 18.21
C GLN A 67 -12.62 -8.44 19.30
N ALA A 68 -12.39 -9.70 18.90
CA ALA A 68 -12.09 -10.80 19.81
C ALA A 68 -10.81 -10.58 20.63
N LYS A 69 -9.86 -9.78 20.08
CA LYS A 69 -8.63 -9.38 20.77
C LYS A 69 -8.74 -8.03 21.51
N ASN A 70 -9.92 -7.45 21.62
CA ASN A 70 -10.14 -6.13 22.22
C ASN A 70 -9.27 -5.03 21.57
N ILE A 71 -9.15 -5.05 20.23
CA ILE A 71 -8.49 -4.04 19.41
C ILE A 71 -9.58 -3.26 18.67
N ASN A 72 -9.64 -1.94 18.88
CA ASN A 72 -10.57 -1.06 18.17
C ASN A 72 -10.13 -0.92 16.71
N PHE A 73 -10.79 -1.63 15.80
CA PHE A 73 -10.45 -1.66 14.38
C PHE A 73 -11.32 -0.68 13.59
N LEU A 74 -10.71 0.39 13.08
CA LEU A 74 -11.35 1.49 12.36
C LEU A 74 -11.08 1.36 10.85
N LYS A 75 -11.97 0.66 10.16
CA LYS A 75 -11.94 0.47 8.70
C LYS A 75 -12.46 1.71 7.97
N GLU A 76 -12.08 1.86 6.69
CA GLU A 76 -12.54 2.94 5.82
C GLU A 76 -12.28 4.33 6.41
N ARG A 77 -11.14 4.45 7.12
CA ARG A 77 -10.69 5.66 7.79
C ARG A 77 -9.34 6.08 7.24
N LYS A 78 -9.35 7.05 6.31
CA LYS A 78 -8.12 7.62 5.77
C LYS A 78 -7.59 8.69 6.72
N VAL A 79 -6.43 8.44 7.33
CA VAL A 79 -5.73 9.47 8.12
C VAL A 79 -5.26 10.58 7.18
N VAL A 80 -5.58 11.83 7.52
CA VAL A 80 -5.34 13.00 6.66
C VAL A 80 -4.43 14.03 7.29
N SER A 81 -4.29 14.03 8.62
CA SER A 81 -3.31 14.88 9.32
C SER A 81 -3.08 14.37 10.74
N VAL A 82 -1.93 14.75 11.30
CA VAL A 82 -1.57 14.49 12.70
C VAL A 82 -1.15 15.81 13.34
N ASN A 83 -1.58 16.05 14.57
CA ASN A 83 -1.07 17.11 15.41
C ASN A 83 -0.23 16.48 16.52
N THR A 84 1.08 16.53 16.40
CA THR A 84 2.01 15.88 17.33
C THR A 84 2.03 16.56 18.70
N GLY A 85 1.87 17.88 18.75
CA GLY A 85 1.84 18.65 20.01
C GLY A 85 0.59 18.36 20.83
N LYS A 86 -0.58 18.21 20.19
CA LYS A 86 -1.84 17.86 20.86
C LYS A 86 -2.08 16.37 20.94
N ARG A 87 -1.24 15.54 20.32
CA ARG A 87 -1.39 14.09 20.21
C ARG A 87 -2.74 13.65 19.62
N LEU A 88 -3.12 14.28 18.50
CA LEU A 88 -4.38 14.05 17.79
C LEU A 88 -4.11 13.55 16.37
N GLY A 89 -4.72 12.44 16.02
CA GLY A 89 -4.84 11.99 14.62
C GLY A 89 -6.20 12.39 14.06
N PHE A 90 -6.23 12.91 12.84
CA PHE A 90 -7.47 13.26 12.13
C PHE A 90 -7.64 12.34 10.92
N PHE A 91 -8.84 11.82 10.74
CA PHE A 91 -9.14 10.93 9.63
C PHE A 91 -10.50 11.25 9.00
N LYS A 92 -10.66 10.85 7.74
CA LYS A 92 -11.94 10.93 7.01
C LYS A 92 -12.68 9.60 7.12
N ASN A 93 -14.00 9.71 7.30
CA ASN A 93 -14.99 8.64 7.23
C ASN A 93 -16.04 9.09 6.21
N GLY A 94 -15.82 8.76 4.94
CA GLY A 94 -16.52 9.42 3.84
C GLY A 94 -16.19 10.93 3.86
N GLU A 95 -17.21 11.79 3.92
CA GLU A 95 -17.05 13.25 3.99
C GLU A 95 -16.84 13.78 5.42
N LYS A 96 -17.11 12.97 6.45
CA LYS A 96 -16.95 13.40 7.84
C LYS A 96 -15.49 13.36 8.24
N ARG A 97 -15.04 14.41 8.96
CA ARG A 97 -13.75 14.45 9.62
C ARG A 97 -13.92 14.10 11.09
N GLU A 98 -13.20 13.09 11.52
CA GLU A 98 -13.18 12.60 12.90
C GLU A 98 -11.75 12.72 13.45
N SER A 99 -11.60 12.65 14.78
CA SER A 99 -10.29 12.68 15.42
C SER A 99 -10.18 11.59 16.49
N ILE A 100 -8.94 11.22 16.79
CA ILE A 100 -8.60 10.28 17.84
C ILE A 100 -7.38 10.77 18.60
N GLU A 101 -7.46 10.76 19.93
CA GLU A 101 -6.34 11.03 20.81
C GLU A 101 -5.43 9.81 20.91
N TYR A 102 -4.13 10.04 21.09
CA TYR A 102 -3.14 9.00 21.34
C TYR A 102 -2.10 9.45 22.36
N ASP A 103 -1.57 8.52 23.14
CA ASP A 103 -0.34 8.71 23.89
C ASP A 103 0.86 8.30 23.05
N PHE A 104 0.72 7.19 22.29
CA PHE A 104 1.70 6.71 21.34
C PHE A 104 1.09 6.51 19.96
N LEU A 105 1.84 6.90 18.93
CA LEU A 105 1.45 6.74 17.53
C LEU A 105 2.42 5.78 16.83
N VAL A 106 1.87 4.80 16.11
CA VAL A 106 2.67 3.88 15.29
C VAL A 106 2.27 4.03 13.83
N ILE A 107 3.24 4.37 12.98
CA ILE A 107 3.05 4.62 11.55
C ILE A 107 3.43 3.35 10.78
N CYS A 108 2.42 2.67 10.23
CA CYS A 108 2.52 1.47 9.40
C CYS A 108 1.78 1.64 8.07
N SER A 109 1.69 2.87 7.57
CA SER A 109 0.86 3.26 6.41
C SER A 109 1.35 2.71 5.06
N GLY A 110 2.55 2.14 5.04
CA GLY A 110 3.12 1.50 3.85
C GLY A 110 3.46 2.48 2.74
N ARG A 111 3.31 2.02 1.51
CA ARG A 111 3.62 2.77 0.29
C ARG A 111 2.46 2.66 -0.69
N LYS A 112 2.39 3.63 -1.59
CA LYS A 112 1.42 3.66 -2.70
C LYS A 112 2.13 4.02 -4.00
N THR A 113 1.57 3.57 -5.09
CA THR A 113 1.98 3.95 -6.43
C THR A 113 1.36 5.30 -6.78
N PRO A 114 2.16 6.38 -6.93
CA PRO A 114 1.61 7.66 -7.36
C PRO A 114 1.10 7.54 -8.80
N LEU A 115 -0.07 8.09 -9.06
CA LEU A 115 -0.56 8.21 -10.41
C LEU A 115 0.25 9.32 -11.14
N PRO A 116 0.78 9.04 -12.34
CA PRO A 116 1.47 10.06 -13.15
C PRO A 116 0.48 11.11 -13.67
N GLU A 117 1.00 12.26 -14.07
CA GLU A 117 0.22 13.32 -14.71
C GLU A 117 -0.07 12.96 -16.18
N ILE A 118 -1.09 12.16 -16.39
CA ILE A 118 -1.56 11.69 -17.70
C ILE A 118 -3.03 12.06 -17.84
N ASP A 119 -3.41 12.66 -18.95
CA ASP A 119 -4.81 12.97 -19.22
C ASP A 119 -5.67 11.70 -19.20
N GLY A 120 -6.78 11.73 -18.48
CA GLY A 120 -7.67 10.57 -18.35
C GLY A 120 -7.20 9.48 -17.36
N ILE A 121 -6.14 9.72 -16.55
CA ILE A 121 -5.59 8.75 -15.59
C ILE A 121 -6.61 8.25 -14.55
N ASN A 122 -7.67 9.02 -14.28
CA ASN A 122 -8.72 8.67 -13.33
C ASN A 122 -9.92 7.94 -13.98
N LYS A 123 -9.82 7.54 -15.24
CA LYS A 123 -10.89 6.79 -15.90
C LYS A 123 -11.07 5.40 -15.27
N GLN A 124 -12.31 4.89 -15.36
CA GLN A 124 -12.59 3.50 -14.99
C GLN A 124 -11.75 2.54 -15.84
N GLY A 125 -11.15 1.53 -15.21
CA GLY A 125 -10.24 0.59 -15.88
C GLY A 125 -8.77 0.97 -15.76
N VAL A 126 -8.43 2.01 -14.97
CA VAL A 126 -7.05 2.31 -14.57
C VAL A 126 -6.83 1.87 -13.12
N PHE A 127 -5.77 1.08 -12.86
CA PHE A 127 -5.48 0.49 -11.56
C PHE A 127 -4.00 0.57 -11.20
N THR A 128 -3.70 0.67 -9.89
CA THR A 128 -2.34 0.59 -9.34
C THR A 128 -2.05 -0.74 -8.64
N LEU A 129 -3.08 -1.53 -8.32
CA LEU A 129 -3.04 -2.77 -7.53
C LEU A 129 -2.56 -2.58 -6.08
N ASP A 130 -2.70 -1.38 -5.53
CA ASP A 130 -2.26 -1.05 -4.18
C ASP A 130 -3.20 -1.55 -3.08
N SER A 131 -4.43 -1.96 -3.41
CA SER A 131 -5.44 -2.42 -2.46
C SER A 131 -6.21 -3.64 -2.95
N LEU A 132 -6.81 -4.39 -2.01
CA LEU A 132 -7.69 -5.52 -2.36
C LEU A 132 -8.95 -5.04 -3.12
N LYS A 133 -9.42 -3.82 -2.85
CA LYS A 133 -10.53 -3.23 -3.60
C LYS A 133 -10.18 -3.10 -5.09
N GLU A 134 -9.02 -2.49 -5.39
CA GLU A 134 -8.54 -2.37 -6.79
C GLU A 134 -8.32 -3.73 -7.44
N LEU A 135 -7.75 -4.71 -6.71
CA LEU A 135 -7.59 -6.08 -7.22
C LEU A 135 -8.93 -6.73 -7.61
N LYS A 136 -9.97 -6.52 -6.81
CA LYS A 136 -11.33 -7.02 -7.11
C LYS A 136 -11.90 -6.37 -8.36
N GLU A 137 -11.79 -5.05 -8.46
CA GLU A 137 -12.26 -4.29 -9.62
C GLU A 137 -11.45 -4.66 -10.87
N ALA A 138 -10.13 -4.70 -10.79
CA ALA A 138 -9.23 -5.06 -11.88
C ALA A 138 -9.53 -6.46 -12.43
N ARG A 139 -9.85 -7.42 -11.56
CA ARG A 139 -10.19 -8.78 -11.97
C ARG A 139 -11.39 -8.83 -12.95
N HIS A 140 -12.38 -7.96 -12.77
CA HIS A 140 -13.52 -7.85 -13.70
C HIS A 140 -13.09 -7.25 -15.04
N HIS A 141 -12.17 -6.30 -15.04
CA HIS A 141 -11.65 -5.67 -16.27
C HIS A 141 -10.68 -6.56 -17.05
N LEU A 142 -10.09 -7.58 -16.43
CA LEU A 142 -9.24 -8.57 -17.11
C LEU A 142 -10.01 -9.55 -18.03
N SER A 143 -11.32 -9.38 -18.19
CA SER A 143 -12.08 -10.06 -19.25
C SER A 143 -11.78 -9.51 -20.65
N GLY A 144 -11.31 -8.26 -20.77
CA GLY A 144 -10.88 -7.63 -22.01
C GLY A 144 -9.64 -8.28 -22.63
N GLU A 145 -9.38 -8.01 -23.91
CA GLU A 145 -8.31 -8.70 -24.67
C GLU A 145 -6.96 -7.99 -24.57
N SER A 146 -6.93 -6.67 -24.49
CA SER A 146 -5.70 -5.86 -24.53
C SER A 146 -5.41 -5.20 -23.18
N VAL A 147 -4.30 -5.60 -22.56
CA VAL A 147 -3.83 -5.10 -21.27
C VAL A 147 -2.61 -4.19 -21.49
N CYS A 148 -2.66 -2.97 -21.00
CA CYS A 148 -1.52 -2.07 -20.97
C CYS A 148 -0.97 -1.92 -19.56
N VAL A 149 0.36 -1.97 -19.40
CA VAL A 149 1.07 -1.68 -18.16
C VAL A 149 1.96 -0.47 -18.40
N ILE A 150 1.85 0.55 -17.54
CA ILE A 150 2.73 1.72 -17.53
C ILE A 150 3.72 1.54 -16.37
N GLY A 151 4.99 1.29 -16.70
CA GLY A 151 6.07 1.08 -15.74
C GLY A 151 6.84 -0.22 -15.96
N SER A 152 7.96 -0.37 -15.22
CA SER A 152 8.97 -1.42 -15.44
C SER A 152 9.50 -2.05 -14.14
N ASN A 153 8.79 -1.91 -13.02
CA ASN A 153 9.24 -2.44 -11.73
C ASN A 153 9.10 -3.98 -11.62
N SER A 154 9.55 -4.56 -10.52
CA SER A 154 9.48 -6.01 -10.28
C SER A 154 8.06 -6.56 -10.31
N LEU A 155 7.05 -5.77 -9.88
CA LEU A 155 5.65 -6.18 -9.95
C LEU A 155 5.16 -6.30 -11.39
N THR A 156 5.69 -5.48 -12.32
CA THR A 156 5.41 -5.59 -13.76
C THR A 156 5.79 -6.98 -14.29
N LEU A 157 6.96 -7.50 -13.88
CA LEU A 157 7.44 -8.83 -14.28
C LEU A 157 6.56 -9.96 -13.73
N GLU A 158 6.14 -9.86 -12.46
CA GLU A 158 5.25 -10.87 -11.85
C GLU A 158 3.86 -10.82 -12.49
N PHE A 159 3.32 -9.61 -12.70
CA PHE A 159 2.02 -9.39 -13.32
C PHE A 159 1.98 -9.87 -14.77
N SER A 160 3.06 -9.67 -15.56
CA SER A 160 3.14 -10.12 -16.95
C SER A 160 2.92 -11.62 -17.09
N LYS A 161 3.41 -12.42 -16.14
CA LYS A 161 3.20 -13.88 -16.10
C LYS A 161 1.74 -14.24 -15.89
N VAL A 162 1.01 -13.48 -15.07
CA VAL A 162 -0.44 -13.67 -14.85
C VAL A 162 -1.22 -13.38 -16.13
N ILE A 163 -0.87 -12.32 -16.85
CA ILE A 163 -1.55 -11.93 -18.10
C ILE A 163 -1.26 -12.94 -19.22
N ALA A 164 0.00 -13.37 -19.33
CA ALA A 164 0.40 -14.39 -20.30
C ALA A 164 -0.34 -15.71 -20.09
N ALA A 165 -0.49 -16.16 -18.84
CA ALA A 165 -1.24 -17.37 -18.50
C ALA A 165 -2.71 -17.30 -18.95
N ARG A 166 -3.28 -16.10 -19.08
CA ARG A 166 -4.62 -15.82 -19.58
C ARG A 166 -4.70 -15.66 -21.09
N GLN A 167 -3.58 -15.81 -21.81
CA GLN A 167 -3.49 -15.62 -23.26
C GLN A 167 -3.98 -14.25 -23.73
N LYS A 168 -3.72 -13.19 -22.94
CA LYS A 168 -4.06 -11.80 -23.25
C LYS A 168 -2.91 -11.11 -23.94
N GLU A 169 -3.22 -10.15 -24.81
CA GLU A 169 -2.22 -9.23 -25.32
C GLU A 169 -1.73 -8.33 -24.18
N LEU A 170 -0.43 -8.34 -23.93
CA LEU A 170 0.20 -7.48 -22.95
C LEU A 170 1.12 -6.48 -23.63
N LYS A 171 0.87 -5.20 -23.39
CA LYS A 171 1.74 -4.09 -23.80
C LYS A 171 2.34 -3.45 -22.56
N ILE A 172 3.66 -3.48 -22.44
CA ILE A 172 4.40 -2.75 -21.39
C ILE A 172 4.93 -1.47 -22.00
N ILE A 173 4.53 -0.34 -21.44
CA ILE A 173 4.89 1.00 -21.90
C ILE A 173 5.79 1.61 -20.84
N THR A 174 7.03 1.87 -21.22
CA THR A 174 8.05 2.43 -20.32
C THR A 174 9.15 3.13 -21.11
N ASP A 175 9.75 4.16 -20.53
CA ASP A 175 10.98 4.78 -21.00
C ASP A 175 12.20 4.35 -20.17
N GLU A 176 12.00 3.40 -19.27
CA GLU A 176 13.05 2.77 -18.46
C GLU A 176 13.48 1.42 -19.04
N ASN A 177 14.66 0.95 -18.64
CA ASN A 177 15.14 -0.36 -19.02
C ASN A 177 14.36 -1.45 -18.28
N ILE A 178 13.89 -2.46 -19.03
CA ILE A 178 13.30 -3.67 -18.49
C ILE A 178 14.03 -4.90 -19.04
N ASP A 179 14.25 -5.90 -18.21
CA ASP A 179 14.88 -7.14 -18.66
C ASP A 179 13.89 -7.98 -19.45
N ILE A 180 14.02 -7.93 -20.77
CA ILE A 180 13.14 -8.61 -21.73
C ILE A 180 13.20 -10.13 -21.55
N ALA A 181 14.34 -10.68 -21.15
CA ALA A 181 14.51 -12.13 -20.99
C ALA A 181 13.64 -12.73 -19.87
N LEU A 182 13.15 -11.87 -18.96
CA LEU A 182 12.26 -12.26 -17.85
C LEU A 182 10.77 -12.17 -18.20
N LEU A 183 10.43 -11.62 -19.37
CA LEU A 183 9.05 -11.43 -19.83
C LEU A 183 8.55 -12.61 -20.65
N PRO A 184 7.22 -12.88 -20.62
CA PRO A 184 6.59 -13.83 -21.52
C PRO A 184 6.74 -13.42 -23.00
N GLU A 185 6.85 -14.42 -23.91
CA GLU A 185 7.04 -14.20 -25.35
C GLU A 185 5.94 -13.37 -26.04
N ASN A 186 4.73 -13.39 -25.51
CA ASN A 186 3.58 -12.62 -26.02
C ASN A 186 3.50 -11.18 -25.46
N THR A 187 4.59 -10.66 -24.90
CA THR A 187 4.65 -9.30 -24.35
C THR A 187 5.24 -8.34 -25.37
N GLU A 188 4.50 -7.29 -25.74
CA GLU A 188 4.98 -6.18 -26.54
C GLU A 188 5.56 -5.10 -25.61
N ILE A 189 6.81 -4.71 -25.84
CA ILE A 189 7.42 -3.58 -25.13
C ILE A 189 7.43 -2.37 -26.05
N ILE A 190 6.88 -1.26 -25.54
CA ILE A 190 6.81 0.01 -26.25
C ILE A 190 7.63 1.04 -25.46
N ASN A 191 8.79 1.40 -26.00
CA ASN A 191 9.68 2.38 -25.37
C ASN A 191 9.20 3.80 -25.68
N THR A 192 8.29 4.30 -24.86
CA THR A 192 7.70 5.63 -24.98
C THR A 192 7.00 6.03 -23.68
N ARG A 193 6.39 7.23 -23.67
CA ARG A 193 5.54 7.73 -22.59
C ARG A 193 4.09 7.84 -23.03
N VAL A 194 3.19 7.44 -22.13
CA VAL A 194 1.75 7.70 -22.28
C VAL A 194 1.47 9.15 -21.88
N VAL A 195 0.72 9.85 -22.72
CA VAL A 195 0.29 11.24 -22.46
C VAL A 195 -1.22 11.35 -22.23
N GLU A 196 -1.99 10.38 -22.72
CA GLU A 196 -3.44 10.41 -22.60
C GLU A 196 -4.02 8.99 -22.54
N ILE A 197 -4.99 8.77 -21.67
CA ILE A 197 -5.84 7.57 -21.64
C ILE A 197 -7.19 7.96 -22.23
N ILE A 198 -7.54 7.36 -23.37
CA ILE A 198 -8.71 7.67 -24.18
C ILE A 198 -9.86 6.73 -23.81
N GLY A 199 -11.09 7.28 -23.80
CA GLY A 199 -12.33 6.57 -23.60
C GLY A 199 -13.40 7.47 -23.00
N GLU A 200 -14.67 7.16 -23.20
CA GLU A 200 -15.80 7.94 -22.68
C GLU A 200 -16.07 7.63 -21.20
N SER A 201 -16.53 6.43 -20.89
CA SER A 201 -16.83 5.97 -19.52
C SER A 201 -15.69 5.16 -18.88
N GLY A 202 -14.81 4.60 -19.69
CA GLY A 202 -13.68 3.77 -19.25
C GLY A 202 -12.58 3.75 -20.28
N VAL A 203 -11.52 3.01 -20.01
CA VAL A 203 -10.36 2.87 -20.89
C VAL A 203 -10.77 2.20 -22.20
N GLN A 204 -10.37 2.79 -23.35
CA GLN A 204 -10.53 2.22 -24.69
C GLN A 204 -9.19 2.21 -25.46
N ALA A 205 -8.31 3.18 -25.19
CA ALA A 205 -7.00 3.29 -25.81
C ALA A 205 -6.04 4.10 -24.95
N VAL A 206 -4.75 4.02 -25.27
CA VAL A 206 -3.69 4.89 -24.75
C VAL A 206 -3.01 5.61 -25.91
N LYS A 207 -2.65 6.89 -25.71
CA LYS A 207 -1.96 7.72 -26.67
C LYS A 207 -0.56 8.04 -26.16
N PHE A 208 0.41 7.89 -27.04
CA PHE A 208 1.82 8.14 -26.77
C PHE A 208 2.21 9.57 -27.12
N GLN A 209 3.35 10.01 -26.58
CA GLN A 209 3.87 11.36 -26.80
C GLN A 209 4.12 11.70 -28.29
N GLU A 210 4.45 10.69 -29.11
CA GLU A 210 4.63 10.83 -30.55
C GLU A 210 3.32 10.80 -31.35
N GLY A 211 2.17 10.73 -30.67
CA GLY A 211 0.85 10.79 -31.26
C GLY A 211 0.25 9.44 -31.68
N LYS A 212 1.02 8.33 -31.61
CA LYS A 212 0.49 6.98 -31.89
C LYS A 212 -0.53 6.59 -30.82
N ILE A 213 -1.61 5.91 -31.23
CA ILE A 213 -2.67 5.41 -30.36
C ILE A 213 -2.71 3.88 -30.46
N VAL A 214 -2.83 3.20 -29.33
CA VAL A 214 -3.01 1.75 -29.26
C VAL A 214 -4.24 1.43 -28.42
N SER A 215 -4.98 0.40 -28.80
CA SER A 215 -6.14 -0.09 -28.05
C SER A 215 -5.73 -0.62 -26.68
N ALA A 216 -6.55 -0.38 -25.68
CA ALA A 216 -6.43 -0.94 -24.35
C ALA A 216 -7.81 -1.12 -23.74
N SER A 217 -8.07 -2.27 -23.13
CA SER A 217 -9.31 -2.50 -22.37
C SER A 217 -9.11 -2.21 -20.87
N VAL A 218 -7.86 -2.20 -20.42
CA VAL A 218 -7.47 -1.90 -19.04
C VAL A 218 -6.03 -1.36 -19.00
N VAL A 219 -5.75 -0.46 -18.08
CA VAL A 219 -4.41 0.10 -17.85
C VAL A 219 -3.99 -0.14 -16.40
N PHE A 220 -2.79 -0.69 -16.22
CA PHE A 220 -2.16 -0.83 -14.92
C PHE A 220 -0.97 0.13 -14.80
N VAL A 221 -0.96 0.93 -13.74
CA VAL A 221 0.15 1.83 -13.42
C VAL A 221 1.03 1.15 -12.38
N MET A 222 2.24 0.77 -12.79
CA MET A 222 3.21 0.04 -11.97
C MET A 222 4.52 0.83 -11.86
N GLY A 223 4.41 2.07 -11.38
CA GLY A 223 5.54 2.96 -11.16
C GLY A 223 6.25 2.73 -9.81
N LYS A 224 7.30 3.53 -9.56
CA LYS A 224 8.00 3.54 -8.28
C LYS A 224 7.05 4.00 -7.16
N SER A 225 6.80 3.14 -6.18
CA SER A 225 5.95 3.49 -5.05
C SER A 225 6.62 4.54 -4.14
N LYS A 226 5.81 5.37 -3.48
CA LYS A 226 6.24 6.37 -2.50
C LYS A 226 5.65 6.08 -1.11
N PRO A 227 6.31 6.50 -0.01
CA PRO A 227 5.76 6.32 1.32
C PRO A 227 4.45 7.07 1.47
N SER A 228 3.48 6.45 2.15
CA SER A 228 2.15 7.04 2.39
C SER A 228 2.21 7.90 3.65
N VAL A 229 2.81 9.10 3.55
CA VAL A 229 3.12 10.00 4.67
C VAL A 229 2.57 11.42 4.53
N ASP A 230 1.69 11.68 3.56
CA ASP A 230 1.12 13.02 3.32
C ASP A 230 0.48 13.64 4.57
N PHE A 231 -0.04 12.81 5.48
CA PHE A 231 -0.63 13.25 6.75
C PHE A 231 0.40 13.77 7.76
N LEU A 232 1.71 13.62 7.50
CA LEU A 232 2.81 14.13 8.32
C LEU A 232 3.38 15.46 7.81
N LYS A 233 2.92 15.98 6.67
CA LYS A 233 3.49 17.14 5.98
C LYS A 233 3.72 18.36 6.89
N ASP A 234 2.78 18.62 7.81
CA ASP A 234 2.84 19.79 8.72
C ASP A 234 3.30 19.39 10.14
N THR A 235 4.07 18.32 10.27
CA THR A 235 4.57 17.82 11.55
C THR A 235 6.10 17.89 11.61
N PRO A 236 6.70 17.92 12.81
CA PRO A 236 8.15 17.84 12.97
C PRO A 236 8.72 16.41 12.85
N VAL A 237 7.92 15.43 12.44
CA VAL A 237 8.41 14.08 12.19
C VAL A 237 9.37 14.10 11.01
N GLU A 238 10.58 13.63 11.21
CA GLU A 238 11.59 13.58 10.15
C GLU A 238 11.25 12.53 9.10
N THR A 239 11.17 12.97 7.85
CA THR A 239 10.95 12.14 6.67
C THR A 239 11.98 12.44 5.60
N SER A 240 12.27 11.46 4.75
CA SER A 240 12.92 11.63 3.46
C SER A 240 11.90 11.45 2.33
N GLU A 241 12.33 11.61 1.07
CA GLU A 241 11.48 11.29 -0.09
C GLU A 241 11.05 9.81 -0.10
N GLU A 242 11.83 8.93 0.50
CA GLU A 242 11.65 7.48 0.46
C GLU A 242 11.00 6.92 1.74
N ALA A 243 11.07 7.60 2.90
CA ALA A 243 10.65 7.00 4.17
C ALA A 243 10.48 7.98 5.34
N VAL A 244 9.75 7.54 6.38
CA VAL A 244 9.87 8.07 7.75
C VAL A 244 11.22 7.63 8.33
N LEU A 245 11.97 8.55 8.90
CA LEU A 245 13.29 8.25 9.48
C LEU A 245 13.12 7.79 10.92
N VAL A 246 13.68 6.62 11.24
CA VAL A 246 13.65 6.01 12.58
C VAL A 246 15.05 5.62 13.05
N ASP A 247 15.21 5.41 14.36
CA ASP A 247 16.40 4.78 14.93
C ASP A 247 16.29 3.23 14.88
N GLU A 248 17.28 2.54 15.44
CA GLU A 248 17.31 1.08 15.51
C GLU A 248 16.18 0.48 16.36
N ASP A 249 15.61 1.29 17.27
CA ASP A 249 14.45 0.94 18.10
C ASP A 249 13.11 1.20 17.41
N MET A 250 13.13 1.54 16.11
CA MET A 250 11.96 1.91 15.30
C MET A 250 11.25 3.20 15.80
N ARG A 251 11.93 4.06 16.55
CA ARG A 251 11.42 5.33 17.05
C ARG A 251 11.80 6.48 16.12
N SER A 252 10.86 7.37 15.85
CA SER A 252 11.14 8.61 15.10
C SER A 252 11.89 9.62 15.99
N ASN A 253 12.20 10.79 15.43
CA ASN A 253 12.72 11.92 16.22
C ASN A 253 11.75 12.45 17.29
N ILE A 254 10.49 12.00 17.29
CA ILE A 254 9.47 12.32 18.31
C ILE A 254 9.30 11.10 19.22
N SER A 255 9.59 11.25 20.50
CA SER A 255 9.75 10.16 21.47
C SER A 255 8.55 9.20 21.61
N ASN A 256 7.34 9.65 21.30
CA ASN A 256 6.11 8.85 21.36
C ASN A 256 5.56 8.48 19.97
N ILE A 257 6.38 8.62 18.91
CA ILE A 257 6.01 8.23 17.54
C ILE A 257 7.00 7.20 17.02
N PHE A 258 6.47 6.04 16.62
CA PHE A 258 7.21 4.90 16.09
C PHE A 258 6.77 4.63 14.66
N SER A 259 7.63 3.93 13.89
CA SER A 259 7.26 3.51 12.54
C SER A 259 7.93 2.20 12.16
N CYS A 260 7.25 1.32 11.43
CA CYS A 260 7.85 0.10 10.89
C CYS A 260 7.22 -0.31 9.55
N GLY A 261 7.88 -1.22 8.86
CA GLY A 261 7.51 -1.70 7.53
C GLY A 261 8.00 -0.80 6.41
N SER A 262 7.42 -0.94 5.22
CA SER A 262 7.90 -0.27 3.99
C SER A 262 7.74 1.25 3.98
N VAL A 263 7.15 1.84 5.02
CA VAL A 263 7.02 3.30 5.16
C VAL A 263 8.23 3.93 5.83
N CYS A 264 9.08 3.17 6.52
CA CYS A 264 10.20 3.73 7.29
C CYS A 264 11.56 3.16 6.86
N CYS A 265 12.60 3.90 7.22
CA CYS A 265 14.01 3.55 7.06
C CYS A 265 14.78 3.97 8.30
N VAL A 266 15.77 3.16 8.71
CA VAL A 266 16.69 3.55 9.78
C VAL A 266 17.58 4.69 9.29
N LYS A 267 17.79 5.71 10.13
CA LYS A 267 18.64 6.87 9.81
C LYS A 267 20.05 6.43 9.39
N GLY A 268 20.54 7.02 8.30
CA GLY A 268 21.85 6.69 7.74
C GLY A 268 21.90 5.38 6.95
N GLY A 269 20.81 4.62 6.89
CA GLY A 269 20.69 3.44 6.06
C GLY A 269 20.07 3.74 4.69
N ASP A 270 20.37 2.90 3.70
CA ASP A 270 19.70 2.95 2.39
C ASP A 270 18.28 2.43 2.48
N PHE A 271 17.35 3.12 1.83
CA PHE A 271 15.99 2.62 1.71
C PHE A 271 15.96 1.37 0.82
N LYS A 272 15.35 0.30 1.34
CA LYS A 272 15.04 -0.94 0.59
C LYS A 272 13.61 -1.36 0.87
N LEU A 273 12.91 -1.83 -0.17
CA LEU A 273 11.62 -2.48 0.01
C LEU A 273 11.81 -3.73 0.86
N LYS A 274 11.02 -3.84 1.92
CA LYS A 274 11.13 -4.90 2.91
C LYS A 274 10.25 -6.09 2.55
N SER A 275 10.77 -7.29 2.72
CA SER A 275 9.98 -8.51 2.61
C SER A 275 8.93 -8.57 3.74
N TRP A 276 8.02 -9.52 3.62
CA TRP A 276 7.04 -9.82 4.68
C TRP A 276 7.71 -10.18 6.00
N ASP A 277 8.72 -11.07 5.95
CA ASP A 277 9.42 -11.56 7.16
C ASP A 277 10.25 -10.45 7.82
N GLN A 278 10.94 -9.63 7.02
CA GLN A 278 11.64 -8.44 7.52
C GLN A 278 10.68 -7.46 8.20
N THR A 279 9.54 -7.17 7.57
CA THR A 279 8.51 -6.29 8.13
C THR A 279 7.95 -6.85 9.44
N SER A 280 7.70 -8.15 9.52
CA SER A 280 7.22 -8.80 10.73
C SER A 280 8.25 -8.77 11.86
N ALA A 281 9.54 -8.99 11.55
CA ALA A 281 10.63 -8.91 12.52
C ALA A 281 10.78 -7.49 13.07
N GLU A 282 10.84 -6.47 12.23
CA GLU A 282 10.90 -5.05 12.65
C GLU A 282 9.70 -4.66 13.52
N SER A 283 8.51 -5.15 13.17
CA SER A 283 7.30 -4.87 13.96
C SER A 283 7.40 -5.43 15.38
N ARG A 284 8.05 -6.56 15.58
CA ARG A 284 8.32 -7.12 16.91
C ARG A 284 9.34 -6.30 17.68
N VAL A 285 10.44 -5.88 17.06
CA VAL A 285 11.42 -4.96 17.67
C VAL A 285 10.73 -3.69 18.15
N LEU A 286 9.87 -3.08 17.29
CA LEU A 286 9.08 -1.90 17.65
C LEU A 286 8.22 -2.18 18.90
N VAL A 287 7.49 -3.30 18.93
CA VAL A 287 6.59 -3.63 20.05
C VAL A 287 7.35 -3.81 21.35
N ASP A 288 8.48 -4.49 21.33
CA ASP A 288 9.31 -4.69 22.53
C ASP A 288 9.79 -3.35 23.11
N ASN A 289 10.19 -2.41 22.26
CA ASN A 289 10.61 -1.07 22.67
C ASN A 289 9.43 -0.18 23.11
N LEU A 290 8.29 -0.31 22.44
CA LEU A 290 7.07 0.40 22.82
C LEU A 290 6.55 -0.06 24.18
N ILE A 291 6.55 -1.37 24.48
CA ILE A 291 6.13 -1.91 25.79
C ILE A 291 7.05 -1.40 26.91
N LYS A 292 8.36 -1.39 26.71
CA LYS A 292 9.32 -0.81 27.67
C LYS A 292 9.01 0.67 27.91
N THR A 293 8.68 1.44 26.87
CA THR A 293 8.38 2.85 26.97
C THR A 293 7.04 3.12 27.66
N ILE A 294 6.05 2.24 27.49
CA ILE A 294 4.71 2.34 28.13
C ILE A 294 4.79 1.99 29.62
N GLY A 295 5.68 1.05 29.99
CA GLY A 295 5.81 0.52 31.36
C GLY A 295 6.77 1.29 32.26
N GLY A 296 7.62 2.17 31.72
CA GLY A 296 8.50 3.06 32.49
C GLY A 296 7.83 4.38 32.75
#